data_eb0ba9fb9a7cbb8ac258d841680defec
#
_entry.id   eb0ba9fb9a7cbb8ac258d841680defec
#
_cell.length_a   1.000
_cell.length_b   1.000
_cell.length_c   1.000
_cell.angle_alpha   90.00
_cell.angle_beta   90.00
_cell.angle_gamma   90.00
#
_symmetry.space_group_name_H-M   'P 1'
#
loop_
_entity.id
_entity.type
_entity.pdbx_description
1 polymer ?
#
loop_
_entity_poly.entity_id
_entity_poly.type
_entity_poly.pdbx_seq_one_letter_code
_entity_poly.pdbx_strand_id
1 'polypeptide(L)'
;IHIPVYGNRVQFEGEVKRPAIFETVSGESLLDLVKYAGGFSEDAYTAKVKVLQKTDRERSVRDIYADQFADYSPKAGDQFIVEPILERFANRVSILGAVFRPGLYGMELGMTLKQLLEQADGVREDAFLERGIINRLRADNTAELINFNVREVLAGTTADIPLKREDK
;
A
#
# COMPACT_ATOMS: atom_id res chain seq x y z
N ILE A 1 -32.86 32.73 -22.72
CA ILE A 1 -31.98 31.79 -22.01
C ILE A 1 -31.02 31.27 -23.06
N HIS A 2 -29.73 31.49 -22.87
CA HIS A 2 -28.68 30.91 -23.73
C HIS A 2 -28.07 29.74 -23.00
N ILE A 3 -28.10 28.56 -23.61
CA ILE A 3 -27.45 27.35 -23.10
C ILE A 3 -26.23 27.11 -23.99
N PRO A 4 -25.02 27.38 -23.51
CA PRO A 4 -23.81 27.18 -24.33
C PRO A 4 -23.55 25.69 -24.58
N VAL A 5 -22.76 25.40 -25.62
CA VAL A 5 -22.22 24.04 -25.84
C VAL A 5 -21.23 23.74 -24.71
N TYR A 6 -21.18 22.49 -24.27
CA TYR A 6 -20.20 22.08 -23.27
C TYR A 6 -18.75 22.33 -23.76
N GLY A 7 -17.89 22.68 -22.80
CA GLY A 7 -16.45 22.87 -23.04
C GLY A 7 -15.65 21.56 -23.01
N ASN A 8 -14.47 21.62 -22.42
CA ASN A 8 -13.61 20.46 -22.25
C ASN A 8 -14.22 19.48 -21.24
N ARG A 9 -14.58 18.28 -21.68
CA ARG A 9 -15.03 17.20 -20.78
C ARG A 9 -13.88 16.25 -20.52
N VAL A 10 -13.68 15.94 -19.23
CA VAL A 10 -12.70 15.00 -18.74
C VAL A 10 -13.39 14.01 -17.81
N GLN A 11 -12.91 12.79 -17.76
CA GLN A 11 -13.42 11.74 -16.88
C GLN A 11 -12.46 11.56 -15.72
N PHE A 12 -13.00 11.47 -14.49
CA PHE A 12 -12.20 11.24 -13.30
C PHE A 12 -12.74 10.01 -12.58
N GLU A 13 -11.89 8.98 -12.44
CA GLU A 13 -12.24 7.65 -11.95
C GLU A 13 -11.26 7.16 -10.86
N GLY A 14 -11.63 6.03 -10.24
CA GLY A 14 -10.83 5.39 -9.19
C GLY A 14 -11.05 6.03 -7.82
N GLU A 15 -9.98 6.11 -7.03
CA GLU A 15 -10.02 6.48 -5.63
C GLU A 15 -10.17 7.99 -5.40
N VAL A 16 -11.30 8.54 -5.82
CA VAL A 16 -11.77 9.90 -5.53
C VAL A 16 -13.16 9.85 -4.90
N LYS A 17 -13.50 10.85 -4.09
CA LYS A 17 -14.79 10.85 -3.38
C LYS A 17 -16.01 10.91 -4.29
N ARG A 18 -15.88 11.51 -5.47
CA ARG A 18 -16.97 11.64 -6.47
C ARG A 18 -16.42 11.38 -7.87
N PRO A 19 -16.27 10.10 -8.28
CA PRO A 19 -15.94 9.78 -9.67
C PRO A 19 -17.03 10.30 -10.60
N ALA A 20 -16.66 11.08 -11.60
CA ALA A 20 -17.62 11.67 -12.54
C ALA A 20 -16.93 12.19 -13.82
N ILE A 21 -17.75 12.64 -14.75
CA ILE A 21 -17.32 13.45 -15.87
C ILE A 21 -17.44 14.91 -15.45
N PHE A 22 -16.33 15.64 -15.54
CA PHE A 22 -16.27 17.06 -15.24
C PHE A 22 -16.11 17.88 -16.51
N GLU A 23 -16.69 19.04 -16.51
CA GLU A 23 -16.44 20.05 -17.51
C GLU A 23 -15.41 21.04 -16.96
N THR A 24 -14.32 21.26 -17.69
CA THR A 24 -13.25 22.16 -17.30
C THR A 24 -13.22 23.39 -18.17
N VAL A 25 -12.84 24.51 -17.61
CA VAL A 25 -12.60 25.76 -18.32
C VAL A 25 -11.10 26.02 -18.48
N SER A 26 -10.75 26.93 -19.39
CA SER A 26 -9.36 27.28 -19.63
C SER A 26 -8.71 27.86 -18.35
N GLY A 27 -7.53 27.37 -18.01
CA GLY A 27 -6.76 27.79 -16.84
C GLY A 27 -6.96 26.91 -15.59
N GLU A 28 -7.91 25.98 -15.62
CA GLU A 28 -8.05 24.99 -14.54
C GLU A 28 -6.99 23.91 -14.62
N SER A 29 -6.57 23.44 -13.46
CA SER A 29 -5.53 22.42 -13.30
C SER A 29 -6.11 21.07 -12.88
N LEU A 30 -5.29 20.02 -12.91
CA LEU A 30 -5.66 18.73 -12.31
C LEU A 30 -5.94 18.87 -10.81
N LEU A 31 -5.26 19.78 -10.10
CA LEU A 31 -5.53 20.04 -8.69
C LEU A 31 -6.95 20.57 -8.46
N ASP A 32 -7.47 21.39 -9.38
CA ASP A 32 -8.85 21.90 -9.29
C ASP A 32 -9.85 20.77 -9.57
N LEU A 33 -9.56 19.87 -10.52
CA LEU A 33 -10.38 18.67 -10.74
C LEU A 33 -10.45 17.77 -9.50
N VAL A 34 -9.33 17.59 -8.81
CA VAL A 34 -9.30 16.84 -7.52
C VAL A 34 -10.24 17.50 -6.51
N LYS A 35 -10.25 18.84 -6.42
CA LYS A 35 -11.19 19.57 -5.54
C LYS A 35 -12.65 19.36 -5.98
N TYR A 36 -12.96 19.39 -7.28
CA TYR A 36 -14.31 19.13 -7.80
C TYR A 36 -14.79 17.72 -7.53
N ALA A 37 -13.88 16.74 -7.58
CA ALA A 37 -14.15 15.37 -7.18
C ALA A 37 -14.28 15.19 -5.65
N GLY A 38 -14.19 16.27 -4.86
CA GLY A 38 -14.30 16.25 -3.40
C GLY A 38 -13.03 15.78 -2.69
N GLY A 39 -11.92 15.67 -3.41
CA GLY A 39 -10.65 15.13 -2.93
C GLY A 39 -10.50 13.63 -3.19
N PHE A 40 -9.40 13.11 -2.75
CA PHE A 40 -9.08 11.67 -2.79
C PHE A 40 -9.89 10.90 -1.74
N SER A 41 -10.17 9.62 -2.02
CA SER A 41 -10.68 8.69 -1.00
C SER A 41 -9.58 8.34 0.00
N GLU A 42 -9.95 7.62 1.07
CA GLU A 42 -9.01 7.21 2.13
C GLU A 42 -7.99 6.18 1.63
N ASP A 43 -8.40 5.36 0.64
CA ASP A 43 -7.54 4.32 0.07
C ASP A 43 -6.76 4.79 -1.16
N ALA A 44 -6.80 6.08 -1.50
CA ALA A 44 -6.16 6.62 -2.69
C ALA A 44 -4.64 6.65 -2.61
N TYR A 45 -3.97 6.20 -3.67
CA TYR A 45 -2.55 6.44 -3.87
C TYR A 45 -2.33 7.86 -4.43
N THR A 46 -2.09 8.82 -3.55
CA THR A 46 -2.06 10.25 -3.88
C THR A 46 -0.77 10.77 -4.50
N ALA A 47 0.28 9.92 -4.61
CA ALA A 47 1.58 10.37 -5.13
C ALA A 47 1.55 10.66 -6.64
N LYS A 48 0.61 10.06 -7.37
CA LYS A 48 0.43 10.29 -8.81
C LYS A 48 -1.01 9.97 -9.25
N VAL A 49 -1.41 10.59 -10.35
CA VAL A 49 -2.64 10.28 -11.08
C VAL A 49 -2.27 9.83 -12.49
N LYS A 50 -2.83 8.73 -12.93
CA LYS A 50 -2.66 8.23 -14.29
C LYS A 50 -3.64 8.96 -15.21
N VAL A 51 -3.16 9.44 -16.34
CA VAL A 51 -4.01 10.02 -17.37
C VAL A 51 -3.92 9.22 -18.68
N LEU A 52 -5.08 8.87 -19.20
CA LEU A 52 -5.23 8.28 -20.53
C LEU A 52 -5.64 9.40 -21.49
N GLN A 53 -4.78 9.69 -22.42
CA GLN A 53 -4.99 10.74 -23.42
C GLN A 53 -5.29 10.13 -24.78
N LYS A 54 -6.19 10.76 -25.53
CA LYS A 54 -6.42 10.45 -26.94
C LYS A 54 -5.51 11.31 -27.79
N THR A 55 -4.78 10.68 -28.67
CA THR A 55 -4.04 11.34 -29.76
C THR A 55 -4.78 11.12 -31.08
N ASP A 56 -4.32 11.73 -32.15
CA ASP A 56 -4.96 11.59 -33.47
C ASP A 56 -4.91 10.15 -34.02
N ARG A 57 -4.04 9.30 -33.49
CA ARG A 57 -3.81 7.94 -33.99
C ARG A 57 -3.99 6.85 -32.94
N GLU A 58 -3.74 7.15 -31.68
CA GLU A 58 -3.67 6.14 -30.62
C GLU A 58 -4.02 6.74 -29.25
N ARG A 59 -4.01 5.92 -28.22
CA ARG A 59 -4.10 6.36 -26.82
C ARG A 59 -2.73 6.34 -26.20
N SER A 60 -2.41 7.37 -25.43
CA SER A 60 -1.20 7.42 -24.59
C SER A 60 -1.55 7.32 -23.12
N VAL A 61 -0.64 6.75 -22.36
CA VAL A 61 -0.73 6.68 -20.89
C VAL A 61 0.38 7.55 -20.32
N ARG A 62 0.03 8.40 -19.37
CA ARG A 62 0.99 9.26 -18.67
C ARG A 62 0.70 9.29 -17.20
N ASP A 63 1.74 9.23 -16.36
CA ASP A 63 1.66 9.48 -14.93
C ASP A 63 1.93 10.96 -14.65
N ILE A 64 1.05 11.60 -13.90
CA ILE A 64 1.20 12.97 -13.40
C ILE A 64 1.48 12.85 -11.91
N TYR A 65 2.63 13.34 -11.46
CA TYR A 65 3.01 13.29 -10.06
C TYR A 65 2.40 14.45 -9.27
N ALA A 66 2.30 14.27 -7.94
CA ALA A 66 1.61 15.20 -7.06
C ALA A 66 2.13 16.65 -7.14
N ASP A 67 3.42 16.82 -7.32
CA ASP A 67 4.08 18.12 -7.52
C ASP A 67 3.70 18.82 -8.84
N GLN A 68 3.15 18.07 -9.79
CA GLN A 68 2.73 18.56 -11.10
C GLN A 68 1.22 18.84 -11.21
N PHE A 69 0.43 18.51 -10.20
CA PHE A 69 -1.04 18.64 -10.27
C PHE A 69 -1.50 20.07 -10.50
N ALA A 70 -0.81 21.04 -9.93
CA ALA A 70 -1.16 22.47 -10.08
C ALA A 70 -0.83 23.01 -11.48
N ASP A 71 0.17 22.44 -12.14
CA ASP A 71 0.68 22.90 -13.43
C ASP A 71 0.08 22.15 -14.63
N TYR A 72 -0.54 20.98 -14.34
CA TYR A 72 -1.13 20.18 -15.41
C TYR A 72 -2.50 20.68 -15.81
N SER A 73 -2.64 21.13 -17.07
CA SER A 73 -3.91 21.55 -17.66
C SER A 73 -4.61 20.38 -18.35
N PRO A 74 -5.81 19.98 -17.89
CA PRO A 74 -6.60 18.92 -18.49
C PRO A 74 -7.02 19.24 -19.92
N LYS A 75 -7.01 18.22 -20.79
CA LYS A 75 -7.45 18.34 -22.17
C LYS A 75 -8.77 17.61 -22.41
N ALA A 76 -9.54 18.06 -23.38
CA ALA A 76 -10.78 17.42 -23.76
C ALA A 76 -10.60 15.92 -24.06
N GLY A 77 -11.36 15.09 -23.38
CA GLY A 77 -11.32 13.64 -23.52
C GLY A 77 -10.24 12.93 -22.68
N ASP A 78 -9.49 13.66 -21.85
CA ASP A 78 -8.59 13.04 -20.87
C ASP A 78 -9.40 12.22 -19.85
N GLN A 79 -8.87 11.05 -19.53
CA GLN A 79 -9.41 10.16 -18.50
C GLN A 79 -8.36 10.02 -17.41
N PHE A 80 -8.69 10.51 -16.22
CA PHE A 80 -7.83 10.45 -15.03
C PHE A 80 -8.24 9.27 -14.17
N ILE A 81 -7.26 8.51 -13.73
CA ILE A 81 -7.46 7.33 -12.88
C ILE A 81 -6.57 7.47 -11.65
N VAL A 82 -7.21 7.45 -10.47
CA VAL A 82 -6.52 7.38 -9.18
C VAL A 82 -6.49 5.93 -8.74
N GLU A 83 -5.30 5.38 -8.61
CA GLU A 83 -5.11 3.99 -8.18
C GLU A 83 -5.25 3.89 -6.64
N PRO A 84 -5.68 2.74 -6.11
CA PRO A 84 -5.67 2.51 -4.66
C PRO A 84 -4.24 2.30 -4.15
N ILE A 85 -4.03 2.51 -2.85
CA ILE A 85 -2.83 2.06 -2.15
C ILE A 85 -2.73 0.53 -2.25
N LEU A 86 -1.50 0.02 -2.16
CA LEU A 86 -1.31 -1.43 -2.20
C LEU A 86 -1.89 -2.09 -0.95
N GLU A 87 -2.67 -3.16 -1.13
CA GLU A 87 -3.17 -4.00 -0.04
C GLU A 87 -2.05 -4.85 0.59
N ARG A 88 -1.05 -4.18 1.14
CA ARG A 88 0.02 -4.85 1.88
C ARG A 88 0.52 -3.96 3.01
N PHE A 89 0.93 -4.61 4.10
CA PHE A 89 1.51 -3.90 5.23
C PHE A 89 2.98 -3.55 4.96
N ALA A 90 3.37 -2.33 5.30
CA ALA A 90 4.75 -1.88 5.13
C ALA A 90 5.71 -2.56 6.13
N ASN A 91 5.21 -2.94 7.30
CA ASN A 91 6.03 -3.34 8.46
C ASN A 91 5.35 -4.44 9.28
N ARG A 92 4.86 -5.52 8.68
CA ARG A 92 4.27 -6.60 9.47
C ARG A 92 5.20 -7.79 9.61
N VAL A 93 5.04 -8.48 10.73
CA VAL A 93 5.42 -9.87 10.97
C VAL A 93 4.20 -10.62 11.48
N SER A 94 4.19 -11.94 11.36
CA SER A 94 3.09 -12.74 11.89
C SER A 94 3.62 -13.89 12.72
N ILE A 95 2.89 -14.23 13.79
CA ILE A 95 3.17 -15.38 14.62
C ILE A 95 1.94 -16.29 14.68
N LEU A 96 2.17 -17.57 14.48
CA LEU A 96 1.14 -18.61 14.45
C LEU A 96 1.54 -19.77 15.37
N GLY A 97 0.56 -20.57 15.76
CA GLY A 97 0.80 -21.77 16.58
C GLY A 97 0.52 -21.54 18.06
N ALA A 98 1.25 -22.27 18.92
CA ALA A 98 0.99 -22.34 20.35
C ALA A 98 1.60 -21.16 21.13
N VAL A 99 1.17 -19.94 20.80
CA VAL A 99 1.42 -18.71 21.55
C VAL A 99 0.10 -18.22 22.16
N PHE A 100 0.16 -17.38 23.19
CA PHE A 100 -1.06 -16.86 23.80
C PHE A 100 -1.83 -15.91 22.87
N ARG A 101 -1.14 -15.11 22.07
CA ARG A 101 -1.75 -14.18 21.12
C ARG A 101 -1.20 -14.37 19.70
N PRO A 102 -1.68 -15.37 18.96
CA PRO A 102 -1.32 -15.49 17.54
C PRO A 102 -1.92 -14.36 16.72
N GLY A 103 -1.23 -13.92 15.68
CA GLY A 103 -1.74 -12.85 14.80
C GLY A 103 -0.66 -12.06 14.09
N LEU A 104 -1.05 -10.87 13.66
CA LEU A 104 -0.19 -9.90 12.99
C LEU A 104 0.37 -8.91 14.00
N TYR A 105 1.65 -8.60 13.85
CA TYR A 105 2.36 -7.63 14.70
C TYR A 105 3.08 -6.60 13.83
N GLY A 106 3.15 -5.37 14.34
CA GLY A 106 3.96 -4.32 13.74
C GLY A 106 5.45 -4.61 13.98
N MET A 107 6.22 -4.66 12.91
CA MET A 107 7.66 -4.83 13.00
C MET A 107 8.33 -3.47 13.21
N GLU A 108 9.12 -3.36 14.26
CA GLU A 108 10.00 -2.24 14.54
C GLU A 108 11.41 -2.50 13.99
N LEU A 109 12.18 -1.43 13.82
CA LEU A 109 13.56 -1.55 13.34
C LEU A 109 14.42 -2.32 14.35
N GLY A 110 15.03 -3.41 13.90
CA GLY A 110 15.87 -4.26 14.74
C GLY A 110 15.09 -5.24 15.63
N MET A 111 13.76 -5.38 15.41
CA MET A 111 12.94 -6.33 16.16
C MET A 111 13.45 -7.76 16.01
N THR A 112 13.47 -8.49 17.13
CA THR A 112 13.94 -9.88 17.19
C THR A 112 12.81 -10.86 17.47
N LEU A 113 13.07 -12.15 17.26
CA LEU A 113 12.12 -13.23 17.53
C LEU A 113 11.70 -13.25 19.00
N LYS A 114 12.63 -13.04 19.93
CA LYS A 114 12.33 -13.00 21.36
C LYS A 114 11.35 -11.87 21.71
N GLN A 115 11.59 -10.68 21.16
CA GLN A 115 10.68 -9.55 21.34
C GLN A 115 9.28 -9.83 20.76
N LEU A 116 9.19 -10.50 19.59
CA LEU A 116 7.90 -10.90 19.04
C LEU A 116 7.18 -11.91 19.95
N LEU A 117 7.90 -12.89 20.49
CA LEU A 117 7.34 -13.84 21.44
C LEU A 117 6.86 -13.15 22.73
N GLU A 118 7.59 -12.17 23.23
CA GLU A 118 7.19 -11.35 24.37
C GLU A 118 5.91 -10.53 24.07
N GLN A 119 5.81 -9.91 22.89
CA GLN A 119 4.60 -9.20 22.47
C GLN A 119 3.39 -10.13 22.30
N ALA A 120 3.63 -11.40 21.98
CA ALA A 120 2.59 -12.42 21.90
C ALA A 120 2.20 -13.02 23.28
N ASP A 121 2.60 -12.39 24.38
CA ASP A 121 2.45 -12.84 25.77
C ASP A 121 3.13 -14.22 26.04
N GLY A 122 4.09 -14.60 25.18
CA GLY A 122 4.84 -15.85 25.31
C GLY A 122 4.20 -17.05 24.63
N VAL A 123 4.77 -18.21 24.89
CA VAL A 123 4.30 -19.50 24.38
C VAL A 123 3.38 -20.17 25.40
N ARG A 124 2.41 -20.94 24.92
CA ARG A 124 1.49 -21.70 25.75
C ARG A 124 2.19 -22.91 26.37
N GLU A 125 1.60 -23.46 27.40
CA GLU A 125 2.14 -24.63 28.14
C GLU A 125 2.19 -25.89 27.28
N ASP A 126 1.30 -26.00 26.28
CA ASP A 126 1.23 -27.10 25.32
C ASP A 126 2.13 -26.90 24.07
N ALA A 127 2.96 -25.86 24.08
CA ALA A 127 3.83 -25.57 22.94
C ALA A 127 4.98 -26.57 22.84
N PHE A 128 5.26 -27.02 21.61
CA PHE A 128 6.44 -27.82 21.31
C PHE A 128 7.69 -26.91 21.20
N LEU A 129 8.49 -26.89 22.27
CA LEU A 129 9.59 -25.94 22.41
C LEU A 129 10.89 -26.34 21.68
N GLU A 130 10.97 -27.54 21.15
CA GLU A 130 12.19 -28.02 20.49
C GLU A 130 12.35 -27.50 19.06
N ARG A 131 11.25 -27.01 18.44
CA ARG A 131 11.30 -26.50 17.06
C ARG A 131 10.29 -25.43 16.78
N GLY A 132 10.80 -24.28 16.32
CA GLY A 132 10.04 -23.26 15.62
C GLY A 132 10.57 -23.08 14.19
N ILE A 133 9.79 -22.47 13.34
CA ILE A 133 10.15 -22.23 11.93
C ILE A 133 9.78 -20.80 11.61
N ILE A 134 10.71 -20.04 11.02
CA ILE A 134 10.41 -18.78 10.37
C ILE A 134 10.37 -19.02 8.87
N ASN A 135 9.23 -18.69 8.26
CA ASN A 135 9.10 -18.62 6.82
C ASN A 135 9.41 -17.20 6.37
N ARG A 136 10.55 -17.02 5.74
CA ARG A 136 11.10 -15.75 5.29
C ARG A 136 11.13 -15.64 3.79
N LEU A 137 10.75 -14.50 3.24
CA LEU A 137 10.90 -14.22 1.82
C LEU A 137 12.28 -13.58 1.57
N ARG A 138 13.09 -14.20 0.68
CA ARG A 138 14.35 -13.59 0.23
C ARG A 138 14.11 -12.46 -0.77
N ALA A 139 15.16 -11.71 -1.09
CA ALA A 139 15.10 -10.61 -2.04
C ALA A 139 14.70 -11.05 -3.47
N ASP A 140 14.98 -12.29 -3.83
CA ASP A 140 14.58 -12.92 -5.09
C ASP A 140 13.17 -13.53 -5.09
N ASN A 141 12.39 -13.27 -4.02
CA ASN A 141 11.06 -13.82 -3.76
C ASN A 141 11.00 -15.34 -3.55
N THR A 142 12.13 -15.99 -3.31
CA THR A 142 12.13 -17.40 -2.88
C THR A 142 11.90 -17.53 -1.38
N ALA A 143 11.19 -18.60 -0.96
CA ALA A 143 10.96 -18.86 0.44
C ALA A 143 12.20 -19.50 1.10
N GLU A 144 12.54 -19.02 2.29
CA GLU A 144 13.57 -19.57 3.16
C GLU A 144 12.93 -20.03 4.48
N LEU A 145 13.20 -21.26 4.88
CA LEU A 145 12.77 -21.81 6.16
C LEU A 145 13.94 -21.79 7.14
N ILE A 146 13.81 -21.00 8.19
CA ILE A 146 14.79 -20.89 9.27
C ILE A 146 14.25 -21.68 10.47
N ASN A 147 14.89 -22.81 10.77
CA ASN A 147 14.55 -23.61 11.95
C ASN A 147 15.30 -23.08 13.17
N PHE A 148 14.63 -23.07 14.32
CA PHE A 148 15.21 -22.67 15.59
C PHE A 148 14.62 -23.49 16.74
N ASN A 149 15.36 -23.54 17.84
CA ASN A 149 14.88 -24.13 19.10
C ASN A 149 14.25 -23.02 19.94
N VAL A 150 12.94 -23.13 20.19
CA VAL A 150 12.16 -22.11 20.92
C VAL A 150 12.67 -21.96 22.37
N ARG A 151 12.99 -23.10 23.03
CA ARG A 151 13.51 -23.13 24.40
C ARG A 151 14.80 -22.34 24.52
N GLU A 152 15.72 -22.54 23.59
CA GLU A 152 17.03 -21.86 23.59
C GLU A 152 16.92 -20.37 23.34
N VAL A 153 16.03 -19.96 22.42
CA VAL A 153 15.76 -18.53 22.16
C VAL A 153 15.17 -17.86 23.40
N LEU A 154 14.18 -18.49 24.04
CA LEU A 154 13.56 -17.95 25.27
C LEU A 154 14.56 -17.88 26.42
N ALA A 155 15.38 -18.91 26.58
CA ALA A 155 16.43 -18.97 27.62
C ALA A 155 17.61 -18.00 27.34
N GLY A 156 17.74 -17.50 26.09
CA GLY A 156 18.88 -16.67 25.71
C GLY A 156 20.19 -17.43 25.60
N THR A 157 20.15 -18.76 25.46
CA THR A 157 21.33 -19.62 25.31
C THR A 157 21.84 -19.69 23.87
N THR A 158 21.04 -19.25 22.91
CA THR A 158 21.41 -19.09 21.51
C THR A 158 21.25 -17.61 21.09
N ALA A 159 21.90 -17.23 20.00
CA ALA A 159 21.76 -15.90 19.44
C ALA A 159 20.30 -15.66 19.00
N ASP A 160 19.75 -14.52 19.38
CA ASP A 160 18.40 -14.13 18.99
C ASP A 160 18.34 -13.86 17.48
N ILE A 161 17.20 -14.14 16.87
CA ILE A 161 17.04 -14.07 15.43
C ILE A 161 16.41 -12.71 15.06
N PRO A 162 17.13 -11.86 14.31
CA PRO A 162 16.54 -10.61 13.82
C PRO A 162 15.45 -10.92 12.80
N LEU A 163 14.28 -10.32 13.01
CA LEU A 163 13.14 -10.48 12.12
C LEU A 163 13.24 -9.56 10.90
N LYS A 164 12.62 -9.99 9.82
CA LYS A 164 12.43 -9.20 8.60
C LYS A 164 10.95 -9.03 8.30
N ARG A 165 10.64 -8.01 7.52
CA ARG A 165 9.27 -7.79 7.07
C ARG A 165 8.72 -9.03 6.37
N GLU A 166 7.46 -9.33 6.65
CA GLU A 166 6.71 -10.48 6.14
C GLU A 166 7.18 -11.84 6.70
N ASP A 167 8.07 -11.90 7.71
CA ASP A 167 8.39 -13.15 8.39
C ASP A 167 7.12 -13.73 9.05
N LYS A 168 6.98 -15.06 8.94
CA LYS A 168 5.87 -15.84 9.52
C LYS A 168 6.39 -17.00 10.32
#